data_427a1bab773ac0912a799836c49e5465
#
_entry.id   427a1bab773ac0912a799836c49e5465
#
_cell.length_a   1.000
_cell.length_b   1.000
_cell.length_c   1.000
_cell.angle_alpha   90.00
_cell.angle_beta   90.00
_cell.angle_gamma   90.00
#
_symmetry.space_group_name_H-M   'P 1'
#
loop_
_entity.id
_entity.type
_entity.pdbx_description
1 polymer ?
#
loop_
_entity_poly.entity_id
_entity_poly.type
_entity_poly.pdbx_seq_one_letter_code
_entity_poly.pdbx_strand_id
1 'polypeptide(L)'
;ELVERILLAGNVLRRIVFLHLPLYFQYEVLEENNLLAGENGEVRFSYHFHELDRFLDVTREEVTERLGNILKDIFGEELETHSCPPIAEFLEQMCSKPFPGEAALLKQYEAAAHAALKLQEKGELKPKGLGFRIWKRVKKIASCLKYVLLIAVMGALVGYLIYTIRYPSHKEEEVVNYRSIGTLTIGETDGADNGAQTGE
;
A
#
# COMPACT_ATOMS: atom_id res chain seq x y z
N GLU A 1 -19.50 19.95 9.26
CA GLU A 1 -19.79 19.61 10.68
C GLU A 1 -20.17 18.14 10.84
N LEU A 2 -20.08 17.57 12.07
CA LEU A 2 -20.35 16.14 12.31
C LEU A 2 -21.72 15.69 11.81
N VAL A 3 -22.75 16.49 12.03
CA VAL A 3 -24.13 16.21 11.59
C VAL A 3 -24.23 16.04 10.06
N GLU A 4 -23.62 16.92 9.30
CA GLU A 4 -23.59 16.88 7.84
C GLU A 4 -22.86 15.64 7.33
N ARG A 5 -21.74 15.29 7.97
CA ARG A 5 -20.98 14.09 7.63
C ARG A 5 -21.75 12.82 7.93
N ILE A 6 -22.44 12.78 9.07
CA ILE A 6 -23.36 11.67 9.42
C ILE A 6 -24.47 11.56 8.39
N LEU A 7 -25.07 12.68 7.98
CA LEU A 7 -26.13 12.69 6.97
C LEU A 7 -25.61 12.19 5.63
N LEU A 8 -24.47 12.71 5.17
CA LEU A 8 -23.86 12.31 3.90
C LEU A 8 -23.51 10.82 3.88
N ALA A 9 -22.82 10.33 4.91
CA ALA A 9 -22.47 8.92 5.03
C ALA A 9 -23.72 8.00 5.08
N GLY A 10 -24.74 8.41 5.83
CA GLY A 10 -26.03 7.72 5.87
C GLY A 10 -26.71 7.65 4.50
N ASN A 11 -26.65 8.74 3.73
CA ASN A 11 -27.24 8.78 2.40
C ASN A 11 -26.47 7.92 1.38
N VAL A 12 -25.13 7.85 1.49
CA VAL A 12 -24.31 6.91 0.70
C VAL A 12 -24.76 5.46 0.98
N LEU A 13 -24.80 5.08 2.26
CA LEU A 13 -25.20 3.73 2.67
C LEU A 13 -26.63 3.38 2.25
N ARG A 14 -27.57 4.26 2.52
CA ARG A 14 -28.98 4.05 2.11
C ARG A 14 -29.09 3.89 0.61
N ARG A 15 -28.39 4.72 -0.17
CA ARG A 15 -28.45 4.65 -1.63
C ARG A 15 -27.98 3.30 -2.15
N ILE A 16 -26.89 2.75 -1.60
CA ILE A 16 -26.38 1.42 -1.96
C ILE A 16 -27.37 0.33 -1.59
N VAL A 17 -27.92 0.37 -0.37
CA VAL A 17 -28.89 -0.63 0.12
C VAL A 17 -30.17 -0.62 -0.72
N PHE A 18 -30.71 0.57 -1.03
CA PHE A 18 -31.96 0.67 -1.77
C PHE A 18 -31.86 0.35 -3.26
N LEU A 19 -30.70 0.55 -3.86
CA LEU A 19 -30.51 0.26 -5.27
C LEU A 19 -30.37 -1.24 -5.57
N HIS A 20 -30.07 -2.06 -4.58
CA HIS A 20 -29.87 -3.52 -4.73
C HIS A 20 -29.03 -3.90 -5.96
N LEU A 21 -27.98 -3.13 -6.20
CA LEU A 21 -27.11 -3.37 -7.35
C LEU A 21 -26.29 -4.67 -7.16
N PRO A 22 -25.99 -5.41 -8.23
CA PRO A 22 -24.99 -6.46 -8.21
C PRO A 22 -23.63 -5.94 -7.71
N LEU A 23 -22.79 -6.79 -7.13
CA LEU A 23 -21.53 -6.40 -6.49
C LEU A 23 -20.60 -5.57 -7.40
N TYR A 24 -20.51 -5.96 -8.67
CA TYR A 24 -19.74 -5.21 -9.65
C TYR A 24 -20.22 -3.75 -9.77
N PHE A 25 -21.53 -3.54 -9.90
CA PHE A 25 -22.07 -2.19 -10.03
C PHE A 25 -21.95 -1.41 -8.73
N GLN A 26 -22.08 -2.08 -7.57
CA GLN A 26 -21.79 -1.44 -6.28
C GLN A 26 -20.35 -0.97 -6.21
N TYR A 27 -19.39 -1.80 -6.66
CA TYR A 27 -17.98 -1.49 -6.69
C TYR A 27 -17.69 -0.27 -7.58
N GLU A 28 -18.26 -0.23 -8.78
CA GLU A 28 -18.04 0.84 -9.76
C GLU A 28 -18.68 2.18 -9.32
N VAL A 29 -19.91 2.16 -8.77
CA VAL A 29 -20.56 3.41 -8.31
C VAL A 29 -19.90 4.01 -7.07
N LEU A 30 -19.07 3.23 -6.36
CA LEU A 30 -18.25 3.69 -5.26
C LEU A 30 -16.88 4.25 -5.71
N GLU A 31 -16.62 4.35 -6.98
CA GLU A 31 -15.45 5.05 -7.49
C GLU A 31 -15.58 6.56 -7.26
N GLU A 32 -14.47 7.23 -6.99
CA GLU A 32 -14.41 8.65 -6.64
C GLU A 32 -15.13 9.53 -7.67
N ASN A 33 -14.98 9.21 -8.97
CA ASN A 33 -15.64 9.96 -10.07
C ASN A 33 -17.13 9.63 -10.23
N ASN A 34 -17.62 8.56 -9.64
CA ASN A 34 -19.00 8.12 -9.72
C ASN A 34 -19.86 8.58 -8.54
N LEU A 35 -19.25 9.03 -7.46
CA LEU A 35 -19.93 9.49 -6.26
C LEU A 35 -20.04 11.02 -6.27
N LEU A 36 -21.24 11.54 -6.43
CA LEU A 36 -21.52 12.99 -6.42
C LEU A 36 -22.28 13.36 -5.15
N ALA A 37 -21.72 14.27 -4.36
CA ALA A 37 -22.36 14.83 -3.17
C ALA A 37 -22.97 16.21 -3.50
N GLY A 38 -24.24 16.39 -3.21
CA GLY A 38 -24.95 17.67 -3.33
C GLY A 38 -24.86 18.50 -2.04
N GLU A 39 -25.26 19.79 -2.12
CA GLU A 39 -25.17 20.77 -1.02
C GLU A 39 -25.93 20.35 0.25
N ASN A 40 -27.01 19.57 0.12
CA ASN A 40 -27.84 19.12 1.25
C ASN A 40 -27.47 17.69 1.71
N GLY A 41 -26.29 17.20 1.40
CA GLY A 41 -25.91 15.82 1.66
C GLY A 41 -26.62 14.81 0.74
N GLU A 42 -27.27 15.26 -0.34
CA GLU A 42 -27.78 14.37 -1.37
C GLU A 42 -26.64 13.61 -2.02
N VAL A 43 -26.87 12.32 -2.28
CA VAL A 43 -25.91 11.46 -2.95
C VAL A 43 -26.50 11.00 -4.27
N ARG A 44 -25.72 11.19 -5.33
CA ARG A 44 -26.04 10.72 -6.68
C ARG A 44 -24.88 9.88 -7.19
N PHE A 45 -25.20 8.81 -7.91
CA PHE A 45 -24.21 8.03 -8.62
C PHE A 45 -24.20 8.41 -10.09
N SER A 46 -23.03 8.69 -10.60
CA SER A 46 -22.75 8.77 -12.03
C SER A 46 -22.30 7.39 -12.49
N TYR A 47 -22.97 6.84 -13.49
CA TYR A 47 -22.72 5.45 -13.90
C TYR A 47 -21.69 5.42 -15.02
N HIS A 48 -20.44 5.79 -14.71
CA HIS A 48 -19.30 5.59 -15.60
C HIS A 48 -18.66 4.25 -15.26
N PHE A 49 -18.81 3.26 -16.12
CA PHE A 49 -18.31 1.92 -15.92
C PHE A 49 -17.03 1.73 -16.71
N HIS A 50 -16.02 1.25 -16.02
CA HIS A 50 -14.74 0.81 -16.56
C HIS A 50 -14.63 -0.70 -16.35
N GLU A 51 -13.71 -1.35 -17.01
CA GLU A 51 -13.34 -2.74 -16.74
C GLU A 51 -14.51 -3.74 -16.65
N LEU A 52 -15.39 -3.73 -17.67
CA LEU A 52 -16.51 -4.69 -17.74
C LEU A 52 -16.07 -6.16 -17.69
N ASP A 53 -14.83 -6.44 -17.99
CA ASP A 53 -14.23 -7.80 -17.94
C ASP A 53 -14.21 -8.37 -16.51
N ARG A 54 -14.21 -7.52 -15.47
CA ARG A 54 -14.24 -7.91 -14.06
C ARG A 54 -15.63 -8.13 -13.48
N PHE A 55 -16.66 -8.13 -14.32
CA PHE A 55 -18.06 -8.21 -13.85
C PHE A 55 -18.36 -9.38 -12.90
N LEU A 56 -17.71 -10.53 -13.08
CA LEU A 56 -17.92 -11.72 -12.25
C LEU A 56 -16.91 -11.87 -11.10
N ASP A 57 -15.84 -11.08 -11.11
CA ASP A 57 -14.70 -11.28 -10.19
C ASP A 57 -14.77 -10.39 -8.94
N VAL A 58 -15.69 -9.41 -8.91
CA VAL A 58 -15.82 -8.50 -7.77
C VAL A 58 -16.41 -9.21 -6.56
N THR A 59 -15.67 -9.17 -5.47
CA THR A 59 -16.06 -9.77 -4.19
C THR A 59 -16.78 -8.78 -3.28
N ARG A 60 -17.53 -9.28 -2.31
CA ARG A 60 -18.17 -8.45 -1.29
C ARG A 60 -17.16 -7.71 -0.42
N GLU A 61 -16.02 -8.35 -0.16
CA GLU A 61 -14.92 -7.77 0.59
C GLU A 61 -14.38 -6.51 -0.09
N GLU A 62 -14.16 -6.54 -1.40
CA GLU A 62 -13.69 -5.39 -2.19
C GLU A 62 -14.70 -4.22 -2.15
N VAL A 63 -16.00 -4.51 -2.27
CA VAL A 63 -17.06 -3.50 -2.15
C VAL A 63 -17.07 -2.89 -0.75
N THR A 64 -16.96 -3.73 0.29
CA THR A 64 -16.97 -3.27 1.69
C THR A 64 -15.73 -2.44 2.01
N GLU A 65 -14.57 -2.82 1.51
CA GLU A 65 -13.32 -2.07 1.67
C GLU A 65 -13.40 -0.70 1.00
N ARG A 66 -13.87 -0.64 -0.25
CA ARG A 66 -14.04 0.62 -0.98
C ARG A 66 -15.03 1.55 -0.28
N LEU A 67 -16.16 1.01 0.16
CA LEU A 67 -17.14 1.74 0.96
C LEU A 67 -16.55 2.24 2.28
N GLY A 68 -15.80 1.40 2.97
CA GLY A 68 -15.08 1.77 4.20
C GLY A 68 -14.10 2.92 4.00
N ASN A 69 -13.41 2.96 2.87
CA ASN A 69 -12.50 4.05 2.53
C ASN A 69 -13.26 5.36 2.30
N ILE A 70 -14.37 5.33 1.54
CA ILE A 70 -15.22 6.50 1.34
C ILE A 70 -15.75 7.05 2.69
N LEU A 71 -16.23 6.17 3.55
CA LEU A 71 -16.70 6.61 4.87
C LEU A 71 -15.58 7.16 5.75
N LYS A 72 -14.37 6.61 5.67
CA LYS A 72 -13.19 7.18 6.34
C LYS A 72 -12.84 8.56 5.82
N ASP A 73 -12.98 8.79 4.52
CA ASP A 73 -12.72 10.11 3.92
C ASP A 73 -13.79 11.12 4.36
N ILE A 74 -15.06 10.72 4.39
CA ILE A 74 -16.16 11.57 4.89
C ILE A 74 -15.91 12.00 6.34
N PHE A 75 -15.51 11.07 7.22
CA PHE A 75 -15.28 11.34 8.64
C PHE A 75 -13.84 11.75 8.97
N GLY A 76 -12.92 11.72 8.02
CA GLY A 76 -11.49 11.89 8.26
C GLY A 76 -11.15 13.12 9.10
N GLU A 77 -11.70 14.27 8.73
CA GLU A 77 -11.44 15.53 9.44
C GLU A 77 -12.01 15.54 10.86
N GLU A 78 -13.23 15.02 11.05
CA GLU A 78 -13.85 14.95 12.37
C GLU A 78 -13.11 13.97 13.27
N LEU A 79 -12.75 12.81 12.76
CA LEU A 79 -11.98 11.83 13.53
C LEU A 79 -10.54 12.29 13.81
N GLU A 80 -10.02 13.23 13.03
CA GLU A 80 -8.74 13.87 13.32
C GLU A 80 -8.82 14.92 14.42
N THR A 81 -9.92 15.64 14.49
CA THR A 81 -10.10 16.77 15.40
C THR A 81 -10.75 16.38 16.73
N HIS A 82 -11.70 15.45 16.70
CA HIS A 82 -12.48 15.02 17.84
C HIS A 82 -12.40 13.51 18.06
N SER A 83 -12.61 13.08 19.29
CA SER A 83 -12.77 11.67 19.61
C SER A 83 -14.26 11.33 19.49
N CYS A 84 -14.60 10.57 18.47
CA CYS A 84 -15.95 10.04 18.25
C CYS A 84 -15.90 8.49 18.23
N PRO A 85 -15.86 7.83 19.43
CA PRO A 85 -15.69 6.39 19.51
C PRO A 85 -16.72 5.59 18.72
N PRO A 86 -18.03 5.91 18.74
CA PRO A 86 -19.03 5.10 18.03
C PRO A 86 -18.78 5.02 16.52
N ILE A 87 -18.38 6.13 15.89
CA ILE A 87 -18.07 6.15 14.45
C ILE A 87 -16.73 5.46 14.19
N ALA A 88 -15.74 5.67 15.04
CA ALA A 88 -14.42 5.04 14.89
C ALA A 88 -14.52 3.51 15.00
N GLU A 89 -15.25 2.99 15.98
CA GLU A 89 -15.49 1.55 16.16
C GLU A 89 -16.27 0.94 14.99
N PHE A 90 -17.28 1.64 14.48
CA PHE A 90 -18.01 1.21 13.29
C PHE A 90 -17.09 1.08 12.08
N LEU A 91 -16.25 2.08 11.81
CA LEU A 91 -15.30 2.04 10.69
C LEU A 91 -14.22 0.96 10.86
N GLU A 92 -13.79 0.71 12.09
CA GLU A 92 -12.85 -0.36 12.40
C GLU A 92 -13.47 -1.75 12.17
N GLN A 93 -14.74 -1.93 12.57
CA GLN A 93 -15.48 -3.16 12.30
C GLN A 93 -15.66 -3.43 10.82
N MET A 94 -15.95 -2.40 10.00
CA MET A 94 -16.03 -2.53 8.55
C MET A 94 -14.75 -3.07 7.92
N CYS A 95 -13.59 -2.66 8.46
CA CYS A 95 -12.29 -3.10 7.94
C CYS A 95 -11.87 -4.48 8.45
N SER A 96 -12.47 -4.94 9.56
CA SER A 96 -12.04 -6.17 10.24
C SER A 96 -12.85 -7.40 9.87
N LYS A 97 -14.13 -7.23 9.53
CA LYS A 97 -15.06 -8.34 9.26
C LYS A 97 -16.09 -7.96 8.21
N PRO A 98 -16.34 -8.84 7.23
CA PRO A 98 -17.42 -8.63 6.28
C PRO A 98 -18.77 -8.64 7.02
N PHE A 99 -19.63 -7.68 6.70
CA PHE A 99 -20.99 -7.64 7.25
C PHE A 99 -21.85 -8.76 6.63
N PRO A 100 -22.77 -9.33 7.40
CA PRO A 100 -23.63 -10.40 6.91
C PRO A 100 -24.61 -9.94 5.82
N GLY A 101 -24.74 -8.63 5.60
CA GLY A 101 -25.58 -8.04 4.55
C GLY A 101 -25.65 -6.53 4.67
N GLU A 102 -26.10 -5.90 3.60
CA GLU A 102 -26.20 -4.44 3.47
C GLU A 102 -27.16 -3.82 4.50
N ALA A 103 -28.29 -4.50 4.76
CA ALA A 103 -29.27 -4.04 5.77
C ALA A 103 -28.68 -4.07 7.19
N ALA A 104 -27.84 -5.07 7.51
CA ALA A 104 -27.14 -5.14 8.79
C ALA A 104 -26.11 -4.03 8.93
N LEU A 105 -25.37 -3.73 7.86
CA LEU A 105 -24.44 -2.62 7.78
C LEU A 105 -25.15 -1.29 8.05
N LEU A 106 -26.25 -1.01 7.36
CA LEU A 106 -27.03 0.22 7.55
C LEU A 106 -27.53 0.35 8.99
N LYS A 107 -28.07 -0.72 9.55
CA LYS A 107 -28.56 -0.73 10.94
C LYS A 107 -27.45 -0.44 11.95
N GLN A 108 -26.28 -1.01 11.77
CA GLN A 108 -25.13 -0.74 12.65
C GLN A 108 -24.64 0.69 12.50
N TYR A 109 -24.59 1.20 11.27
CA TYR A 109 -24.28 2.60 11.02
C TYR A 109 -25.27 3.54 11.73
N GLU A 110 -26.57 3.31 11.60
CA GLU A 110 -27.60 4.14 12.23
C GLU A 110 -27.46 4.13 13.77
N ALA A 111 -27.13 3.00 14.37
CA ALA A 111 -26.84 2.90 15.80
C ALA A 111 -25.60 3.72 16.19
N ALA A 112 -24.52 3.62 15.42
CA ALA A 112 -23.31 4.39 15.66
C ALA A 112 -23.53 5.90 15.47
N ALA A 113 -24.26 6.29 14.42
CA ALA A 113 -24.61 7.67 14.13
C ALA A 113 -25.46 8.29 15.28
N HIS A 114 -26.48 7.56 15.73
CA HIS A 114 -27.33 8.01 16.84
C HIS A 114 -26.53 8.14 18.17
N ALA A 115 -25.61 7.23 18.44
CA ALA A 115 -24.74 7.33 19.60
C ALA A 115 -23.77 8.53 19.51
N ALA A 116 -23.24 8.80 18.29
CA ALA A 116 -22.38 9.96 18.05
C ALA A 116 -23.10 11.28 18.25
N LEU A 117 -24.34 11.41 17.73
CA LEU A 117 -25.17 12.59 17.91
C LEU A 117 -25.51 12.84 19.37
N LYS A 118 -25.82 11.79 20.15
CA LYS A 118 -26.03 11.92 21.62
C LYS A 118 -24.79 12.44 22.35
N LEU A 119 -23.59 11.99 21.95
CA LEU A 119 -22.33 12.49 22.53
C LEU A 119 -22.13 13.96 22.19
N GLN A 120 -22.51 14.37 20.98
CA GLN A 120 -22.43 15.77 20.57
C GLN A 120 -23.42 16.66 21.37
N GLU A 121 -24.67 16.23 21.51
CA GLU A 121 -25.70 16.94 22.29
C GLU A 121 -25.28 17.13 23.76
N LYS A 122 -24.62 16.13 24.35
CA LYS A 122 -24.10 16.19 25.72
C LYS A 122 -22.81 17.00 25.85
N GLY A 123 -22.22 17.46 24.76
CA GLY A 123 -20.92 18.12 24.77
C GLY A 123 -19.75 17.21 25.20
N GLU A 124 -19.94 15.88 25.12
CA GLU A 124 -18.94 14.88 25.52
C GLU A 124 -17.91 14.57 24.41
N LEU A 125 -18.07 15.15 23.20
CA LEU A 125 -17.07 15.03 22.15
C LEU A 125 -15.79 15.77 22.55
N LYS A 126 -14.82 15.02 23.06
CA LYS A 126 -13.55 15.58 23.50
C LYS A 126 -12.68 15.93 22.29
N PRO A 127 -12.22 17.19 22.19
CA PRO A 127 -11.22 17.53 21.15
C PRO A 127 -9.96 16.71 21.39
N LYS A 128 -9.43 16.10 20.34
CA LYS A 128 -8.14 15.41 20.44
C LYS A 128 -7.05 16.42 20.77
N GLY A 129 -6.30 16.16 21.85
CA GLY A 129 -5.29 17.08 22.37
C GLY A 129 -4.28 17.49 21.30
N LEU A 130 -3.75 18.72 21.44
CA LEU A 130 -2.73 19.28 20.53
C LEU A 130 -1.55 18.32 20.32
N GLY A 131 -1.16 17.55 21.34
CA GLY A 131 -0.10 16.56 21.25
C GLY A 131 -0.38 15.47 20.20
N PHE A 132 -1.62 15.01 20.07
CA PHE A 132 -1.99 14.00 19.07
C PHE A 132 -1.90 14.57 17.64
N ARG A 133 -2.33 15.82 17.43
CA ARG A 133 -2.23 16.52 16.13
C ARG A 133 -0.78 16.74 15.74
N ILE A 134 0.05 17.15 16.68
CA ILE A 134 1.50 17.35 16.47
C ILE A 134 2.15 15.99 16.16
N TRP A 135 1.84 14.95 16.93
CA TRP A 135 2.42 13.62 16.73
C TRP A 135 2.07 13.02 15.37
N LYS A 136 0.82 13.22 14.90
CA LYS A 136 0.40 12.77 13.56
C LYS A 136 1.16 13.52 12.46
N ARG A 137 1.35 14.85 12.61
CA ARG A 137 2.16 15.65 11.67
C ARG A 137 3.62 15.20 11.67
N VAL A 138 4.20 14.98 12.85
CA VAL A 138 5.57 14.48 12.99
C VAL A 138 5.72 13.11 12.34
N LYS A 139 4.77 12.19 12.52
CA LYS A 139 4.78 10.88 11.88
C LYS A 139 4.72 10.98 10.35
N LYS A 140 3.90 11.90 9.81
CA LYS A 140 3.83 12.16 8.35
C LYS A 140 5.14 12.73 7.82
N ILE A 141 5.74 13.69 8.54
CA ILE A 141 7.04 14.28 8.20
C ILE A 141 8.15 13.22 8.29
N ALA A 142 8.15 12.38 9.32
CA ALA A 142 9.11 11.29 9.48
C ALA A 142 9.02 10.26 8.34
N SER A 143 7.79 9.98 7.88
CA SER A 143 7.58 9.11 6.71
C SER A 143 8.19 9.73 5.44
N CYS A 144 7.96 11.02 5.19
CA CYS A 144 8.58 11.72 4.06
C CYS A 144 10.11 11.78 4.20
N LEU A 145 10.63 12.00 5.41
CA LEU A 145 12.07 12.05 5.68
C LEU A 145 12.75 10.71 5.38
N LYS A 146 12.07 9.58 5.65
CA LYS A 146 12.55 8.25 5.29
C LYS A 146 12.81 8.11 3.79
N TYR A 147 11.90 8.59 2.95
CA TYR A 147 12.08 8.56 1.49
C TYR A 147 13.20 9.48 1.01
N VAL A 148 13.29 10.69 1.58
CA VAL A 148 14.38 11.63 1.27
C VAL A 148 15.74 11.04 1.63
N LEU A 149 15.85 10.40 2.79
CA LEU A 149 17.09 9.72 3.24
C LEU A 149 17.44 8.57 2.30
N LEU A 150 16.45 7.78 1.87
CA LEU A 150 16.69 6.68 0.93
C LEU A 150 17.20 7.20 -0.42
N ILE A 151 16.64 8.29 -0.96
CA ILE A 151 17.12 8.92 -2.18
C ILE A 151 18.53 9.46 -2.00
N ALA A 152 18.83 10.08 -0.86
CA ALA A 152 20.18 10.59 -0.56
C ALA A 152 21.22 9.46 -0.50
N VAL A 153 20.90 8.33 0.14
CA VAL A 153 21.77 7.16 0.20
C VAL A 153 22.00 6.58 -1.20
N MET A 154 20.93 6.45 -2.01
CA MET A 154 21.06 5.98 -3.40
C MET A 154 21.93 6.93 -4.23
N GLY A 155 21.74 8.25 -4.09
CA GLY A 155 22.59 9.25 -4.75
C GLY A 155 24.05 9.16 -4.34
N ALA A 156 24.33 8.96 -3.05
CA ALA A 156 25.68 8.77 -2.55
C ALA A 156 26.35 7.51 -3.09
N LEU A 157 25.60 6.39 -3.18
CA LEU A 157 26.11 5.13 -3.76
C LEU A 157 26.45 5.31 -5.24
N VAL A 158 25.57 5.94 -6.03
CA VAL A 158 25.82 6.21 -7.44
C VAL A 158 27.03 7.14 -7.61
N GLY A 159 27.12 8.20 -6.80
CA GLY A 159 28.27 9.10 -6.79
C GLY A 159 29.57 8.41 -6.45
N TYR A 160 29.55 7.52 -5.45
CA TYR A 160 30.71 6.69 -5.08
C TYR A 160 31.13 5.75 -6.22
N LEU A 161 30.16 5.15 -6.91
CA LEU A 161 30.41 4.23 -8.03
C LEU A 161 31.04 5.00 -9.22
N ILE A 162 30.52 6.20 -9.54
CA ILE A 162 31.11 7.06 -10.57
C ILE A 162 32.52 7.50 -10.16
N TYR A 163 32.75 7.83 -8.89
CA TYR A 163 34.06 8.19 -8.37
C TYR A 163 35.06 7.05 -8.52
N THR A 164 34.69 5.83 -8.15
CA THR A 164 35.58 4.64 -8.27
C THR A 164 35.89 4.29 -9.72
N ILE A 165 34.96 4.49 -10.64
CA ILE A 165 35.19 4.28 -12.08
C ILE A 165 36.12 5.37 -12.64
N ARG A 166 35.96 6.61 -12.24
CA ARG A 166 36.71 7.75 -12.78
C ARG A 166 38.11 7.87 -12.16
N TYR A 167 38.24 7.40 -10.92
CA TYR A 167 39.52 7.37 -10.19
C TYR A 167 39.79 5.95 -9.71
N PRO A 168 40.20 5.04 -10.61
CA PRO A 168 40.61 3.73 -10.18
C PRO A 168 41.79 3.92 -9.23
N SER A 169 41.62 3.60 -7.96
CA SER A 169 42.76 3.52 -7.05
C SER A 169 43.64 2.44 -7.65
N HIS A 170 44.84 2.84 -8.09
CA HIS A 170 45.90 1.90 -8.39
C HIS A 170 46.22 1.17 -7.07
N LYS A 171 45.47 0.13 -6.76
CA LYS A 171 46.01 -0.94 -5.96
C LYS A 171 47.13 -1.44 -6.83
N GLU A 172 48.35 -1.23 -6.35
CA GLU A 172 49.50 -1.94 -6.89
C GLU A 172 49.03 -3.37 -7.10
N GLU A 173 48.92 -3.75 -8.37
CA GLU A 173 48.74 -5.15 -8.70
C GLU A 173 49.93 -5.81 -8.05
N GLU A 174 49.68 -6.60 -7.02
CA GLU A 174 50.63 -7.53 -6.49
C GLU A 174 51.02 -8.38 -7.69
N VAL A 175 52.14 -8.02 -8.32
CA VAL A 175 52.68 -8.71 -9.48
C VAL A 175 52.92 -10.10 -8.99
N VAL A 176 52.00 -10.99 -9.23
CA VAL A 176 52.15 -12.41 -8.95
C VAL A 176 53.31 -12.84 -9.82
N ASN A 177 54.47 -12.90 -9.17
CA ASN A 177 55.69 -13.26 -9.82
C ASN A 177 55.59 -14.76 -10.16
N TYR A 178 55.12 -15.05 -11.36
CA TYR A 178 55.06 -16.40 -11.87
C TYR A 178 56.49 -16.90 -12.03
N ARG A 179 56.96 -17.64 -11.03
CA ARG A 179 58.22 -18.36 -11.09
C ARG A 179 58.07 -19.44 -12.15
N SER A 180 58.81 -19.32 -13.24
CA SER A 180 58.87 -20.32 -14.31
C SER A 180 59.19 -21.68 -13.66
N ILE A 181 58.20 -22.54 -13.61
CA ILE A 181 58.41 -23.95 -13.29
C ILE A 181 58.97 -24.55 -14.58
N GLY A 182 60.25 -24.89 -14.53
CA GLY A 182 61.04 -25.30 -15.67
C GLY A 182 60.31 -26.22 -16.63
N THR A 183 60.61 -26.07 -17.91
CA THR A 183 60.13 -26.90 -19.02
C THR A 183 60.30 -28.39 -18.68
N LEU A 184 59.17 -29.06 -18.54
CA LEU A 184 59.11 -30.51 -18.54
C LEU A 184 59.50 -30.96 -19.98
N THR A 185 60.74 -31.39 -20.14
CA THR A 185 61.18 -32.14 -21.31
C THR A 185 60.53 -33.53 -21.24
N ILE A 186 59.51 -33.72 -22.03
CA ILE A 186 58.97 -35.05 -22.31
C ILE A 186 60.05 -35.76 -23.11
N GLY A 187 60.73 -36.66 -22.46
CA GLY A 187 61.70 -37.53 -23.20
C GLY A 187 60.97 -38.36 -24.20
N GLU A 188 61.26 -38.11 -25.45
CA GLU A 188 60.92 -38.92 -26.56
C GLU A 188 61.67 -40.23 -26.42
N THR A 189 61.00 -41.31 -26.10
CA THR A 189 61.57 -42.66 -26.14
C THR A 189 61.65 -43.07 -27.62
N ASP A 190 62.75 -42.78 -28.22
CA ASP A 190 63.13 -43.39 -29.45
C ASP A 190 63.15 -44.92 -29.32
N GLY A 191 62.17 -45.53 -29.94
CA GLY A 191 62.16 -46.95 -30.22
C GLY A 191 63.19 -47.23 -31.34
N ALA A 192 64.33 -47.65 -30.97
CA ALA A 192 65.25 -48.22 -31.95
C ALA A 192 65.16 -49.74 -31.89
N ASP A 193 64.60 -50.23 -32.88
CA ASP A 193 64.73 -51.48 -33.56
C ASP A 193 66.18 -51.86 -33.78
N ASN A 194 66.48 -53.06 -33.63
CA ASN A 194 67.55 -53.88 -34.33
C ASN A 194 67.82 -55.09 -33.47
N GLY A 195 67.52 -56.26 -33.89
CA GLY A 195 67.91 -56.84 -35.17
C GLY A 195 69.01 -57.84 -34.92
N ALA A 196 68.63 -59.09 -35.04
CA ALA A 196 69.34 -60.21 -35.59
C ALA A 196 70.79 -60.54 -35.08
N GLN A 197 70.92 -61.68 -34.72
CA GLN A 197 71.85 -62.76 -35.30
C GLN A 197 72.33 -63.71 -34.25
N THR A 198 71.89 -64.94 -34.35
CA THR A 198 72.69 -66.16 -34.78
C THR A 198 73.78 -66.59 -33.88
N GLY A 199 73.74 -67.83 -33.45
CA GLY A 199 74.88 -68.70 -33.59
C GLY A 199 75.15 -69.59 -32.39
N GLU A 200 74.99 -70.91 -32.70
CA GLU A 200 75.51 -72.12 -32.08
C GLU A 200 74.99 -72.61 -30.73
#